data_e5802761740f8f3f418a539a4497446f
#
_entry.id   e5802761740f8f3f418a539a4497446f
#
_cell.length_a   1.000
_cell.length_b   1.000
_cell.length_c   1.000
_cell.angle_alpha   90.00
_cell.angle_beta   90.00
_cell.angle_gamma   90.00
#
_symmetry.space_group_name_H-M   'P 1'
#
loop_
_entity.id
_entity.type
_entity.pdbx_description
1 polymer ?
#
loop_
_entity_poly.entity_id
_entity_poly.type
_entity_poly.pdbx_seq_one_letter_code
_entity_poly.pdbx_strand_id
1 'polypeptide(L)'
;DKIGTIDYESEKVLLDIIAEKYDALADTEDPNMRAHLQQIINDLSVRAAEYVIPNEFDRLISRFGGTKLNAGTSYDYTLYFNTFSPQYISQWAEINSERLVNPVFRLFQSELETVYEEKNMYGDTMASVAIEKLTERYFYPHPYAYPIIGSAENLKNPRLSEMRRFFEKYYVASNMGLILSGDFDTEEVLPILESTFSRIRKGKPPHRDIVALPPFEGREKV
;
A
#
# COMPACT_ATOMS: atom_id res chain seq x y z
N ASP A 1 -17.12 -7.57 11.41
CA ASP A 1 -16.01 -6.98 12.19
C ASP A 1 -14.80 -6.79 11.30
N LYS A 2 -14.13 -5.64 11.40
CA LYS A 2 -12.92 -5.34 10.63
C LYS A 2 -11.70 -5.93 11.32
N ILE A 3 -10.74 -6.44 10.53
CA ILE A 3 -9.46 -6.90 11.07
C ILE A 3 -8.65 -5.70 11.58
N GLY A 4 -8.04 -5.85 12.75
CA GLY A 4 -7.12 -4.88 13.33
C GLY A 4 -7.75 -3.78 14.16
N THR A 5 -9.02 -3.88 14.55
CA THR A 5 -9.70 -2.88 15.39
C THR A 5 -10.62 -3.52 16.42
N ILE A 6 -10.73 -2.88 17.57
CA ILE A 6 -11.71 -3.25 18.62
C ILE A 6 -13.06 -2.55 18.42
N ASP A 7 -13.08 -1.38 17.76
CA ASP A 7 -14.28 -0.61 17.42
C ASP A 7 -14.02 0.24 16.17
N TYR A 8 -14.42 -0.28 15.03
CA TYR A 8 -14.19 0.37 13.73
C TYR A 8 -14.98 1.67 13.57
N GLU A 9 -16.20 1.75 14.09
CA GLU A 9 -17.03 2.93 13.90
C GLU A 9 -16.42 4.15 14.62
N SER A 10 -15.92 3.95 15.84
CA SER A 10 -15.20 4.99 16.59
C SER A 10 -13.84 5.31 15.96
N GLU A 11 -13.08 4.31 15.54
CA GLU A 11 -11.79 4.49 14.85
C GLU A 11 -11.96 5.27 13.54
N LYS A 12 -12.96 4.92 12.74
CA LYS A 12 -13.23 5.52 11.43
C LYS A 12 -13.41 7.03 11.50
N VAL A 13 -14.13 7.52 12.50
CA VAL A 13 -14.34 8.98 12.68
C VAL A 13 -13.00 9.71 12.83
N LEU A 14 -12.08 9.13 13.62
CA LEU A 14 -10.74 9.71 13.80
C LEU A 14 -9.90 9.62 12.52
N LEU A 15 -9.94 8.47 11.83
CA LEU A 15 -9.20 8.27 10.58
C LEU A 15 -9.66 9.21 9.47
N ASP A 16 -10.95 9.52 9.39
CA ASP A 16 -11.48 10.46 8.40
C ASP A 16 -11.01 11.89 8.70
N ILE A 17 -11.01 12.31 9.97
CA ILE A 17 -10.47 13.63 10.37
C ILE A 17 -8.95 13.68 10.10
N ILE A 18 -8.21 12.64 10.44
CA ILE A 18 -6.77 12.57 10.16
C ILE A 18 -6.50 12.74 8.65
N ALA A 19 -7.29 12.10 7.79
CA ALA A 19 -7.14 12.24 6.34
C ALA A 19 -7.36 13.68 5.87
N GLU A 20 -8.40 14.36 6.37
CA GLU A 20 -8.65 15.78 6.09
C GLU A 20 -7.47 16.68 6.54
N LYS A 21 -6.88 16.40 7.71
CA LYS A 21 -5.75 17.19 8.21
C LYS A 21 -4.48 16.96 7.41
N TYR A 22 -4.22 15.73 6.90
CA TYR A 22 -3.12 15.47 5.98
C TYR A 22 -3.30 16.21 4.67
N ASP A 23 -4.50 16.23 4.09
CA ASP A 23 -4.76 16.96 2.86
C ASP A 23 -4.58 18.47 3.06
N ALA A 24 -5.06 19.02 4.19
CA ALA A 24 -4.84 20.43 4.54
C ALA A 24 -3.35 20.75 4.77
N LEU A 25 -2.60 19.82 5.39
CA LEU A 25 -1.15 19.96 5.60
C LEU A 25 -0.39 20.03 4.26
N ALA A 26 -0.81 19.24 3.28
CA ALA A 26 -0.21 19.24 1.96
C ALA A 26 -0.55 20.51 1.15
N ASP A 27 -1.66 21.18 1.46
CA ASP A 27 -2.14 22.39 0.77
C ASP A 27 -1.57 23.70 1.34
N THR A 28 -0.89 23.68 2.50
CA THR A 28 -0.37 24.91 3.13
C THR A 28 1.15 24.96 3.13
N GLU A 29 1.71 26.12 2.80
CA GLU A 29 3.14 26.44 2.90
C GLU A 29 3.49 27.23 4.18
N ASP A 30 2.49 27.75 4.92
CA ASP A 30 2.71 28.50 6.14
C ASP A 30 3.32 27.61 7.24
N PRO A 31 4.55 27.88 7.72
CA PRO A 31 5.21 27.02 8.71
C PRO A 31 4.43 26.88 10.02
N ASN A 32 3.75 27.95 10.48
CA ASN A 32 2.98 27.90 11.72
C ASN A 32 1.72 27.04 11.56
N MET A 33 1.03 27.16 10.44
CA MET A 33 -0.12 26.32 10.13
C MET A 33 0.30 24.86 9.95
N ARG A 34 1.43 24.59 9.28
CA ARG A 34 1.98 23.23 9.16
C ARG A 34 2.27 22.61 10.51
N ALA A 35 2.98 23.32 11.40
CA ALA A 35 3.27 22.84 12.75
C ALA A 35 1.99 22.56 13.56
N HIS A 36 0.99 23.42 13.45
CA HIS A 36 -0.30 23.24 14.11
C HIS A 36 -1.05 22.00 13.59
N LEU A 37 -1.11 21.81 12.27
CA LEU A 37 -1.75 20.63 11.66
C LEU A 37 -1.03 19.34 12.02
N GLN A 38 0.32 19.34 12.06
CA GLN A 38 1.10 18.20 12.49
C GLN A 38 0.81 17.80 13.93
N GLN A 39 0.66 18.80 14.83
CA GLN A 39 0.27 18.53 16.22
C GLN A 39 -1.12 17.89 16.30
N ILE A 40 -2.11 18.41 15.56
CA ILE A 40 -3.46 17.84 15.51
C ILE A 40 -3.43 16.40 14.99
N ILE A 41 -2.69 16.15 13.90
CA ILE A 41 -2.54 14.81 13.31
C ILE A 41 -1.95 13.85 14.35
N ASN A 42 -0.90 14.26 15.05
CA ASN A 42 -0.27 13.45 16.08
C ASN A 42 -1.27 13.11 17.23
N ASP A 43 -1.96 14.09 17.76
CA ASP A 43 -2.92 13.89 18.85
C ASP A 43 -4.08 12.96 18.45
N LEU A 44 -4.59 13.12 17.23
CA LEU A 44 -5.62 12.25 16.67
C LEU A 44 -5.10 10.84 16.40
N SER A 45 -3.87 10.70 15.92
CA SER A 45 -3.24 9.41 15.65
C SER A 45 -3.03 8.60 16.93
N VAL A 46 -2.62 9.26 18.03
CA VAL A 46 -2.51 8.62 19.35
C VAL A 46 -3.87 8.11 19.81
N ARG A 47 -4.93 8.90 19.68
CA ARG A 47 -6.30 8.50 20.04
C ARG A 47 -6.82 7.36 19.15
N ALA A 48 -6.57 7.42 17.84
CA ALA A 48 -6.96 6.36 16.92
C ALA A 48 -6.23 5.03 17.22
N ALA A 49 -4.98 5.10 17.68
CA ALA A 49 -4.19 3.92 18.05
C ALA A 49 -4.80 3.14 19.24
N GLU A 50 -5.63 3.77 20.09
CA GLU A 50 -6.34 3.08 21.19
C GLU A 50 -7.32 2.02 20.69
N TYR A 51 -7.80 2.14 19.44
CA TYR A 51 -8.71 1.18 18.82
C TYR A 51 -7.98 0.07 18.09
N VAL A 52 -6.67 0.18 17.87
CA VAL A 52 -5.90 -0.76 17.04
C VAL A 52 -5.60 -2.05 17.81
N ILE A 53 -5.85 -3.18 17.15
CA ILE A 53 -5.32 -4.49 17.57
C ILE A 53 -4.02 -4.72 16.78
N PRO A 54 -2.84 -4.55 17.42
CA PRO A 54 -1.56 -4.63 16.72
C PRO A 54 -1.33 -6.00 16.08
N ASN A 55 -0.86 -5.98 14.82
CA ASN A 55 -0.47 -7.19 14.08
C ASN A 55 -1.57 -8.27 14.00
N GLU A 56 -2.84 -7.89 14.07
CA GLU A 56 -3.93 -8.87 14.06
C GLU A 56 -3.97 -9.68 12.76
N PHE A 57 -3.72 -9.06 11.61
CA PHE A 57 -3.67 -9.77 10.34
C PHE A 57 -2.59 -10.88 10.36
N ASP A 58 -1.37 -10.57 10.80
CA ASP A 58 -0.27 -11.53 10.92
C ASP A 58 -0.60 -12.66 11.90
N ARG A 59 -1.23 -12.31 13.03
CA ARG A 59 -1.65 -13.29 14.03
C ARG A 59 -2.74 -14.21 13.50
N LEU A 60 -3.68 -13.70 12.73
CA LEU A 60 -4.74 -14.50 12.11
C LEU A 60 -4.14 -15.45 11.06
N ILE A 61 -3.27 -14.97 10.19
CA ILE A 61 -2.58 -15.80 9.20
C ILE A 61 -1.77 -16.89 9.91
N SER A 62 -0.98 -16.56 10.93
CA SER A 62 -0.17 -17.50 11.69
C SER A 62 -1.01 -18.52 12.46
N ARG A 63 -2.15 -18.10 13.03
CA ARG A 63 -3.08 -18.98 13.74
C ARG A 63 -3.61 -20.11 12.88
N PHE A 64 -3.78 -19.87 11.59
CA PHE A 64 -4.23 -20.86 10.61
C PHE A 64 -3.05 -21.49 9.84
N GLY A 65 -1.86 -21.54 10.47
CA GLY A 65 -0.69 -22.21 9.90
C GLY A 65 -0.02 -21.47 8.75
N GLY A 66 -0.33 -20.18 8.59
CA GLY A 66 0.30 -19.35 7.57
C GLY A 66 1.74 -19.00 7.94
N THR A 67 2.61 -19.03 6.95
CA THR A 67 4.03 -18.68 7.07
C THR A 67 4.48 -17.87 5.83
N LYS A 68 5.67 -17.30 5.90
CA LYS A 68 6.27 -16.50 4.81
C LYS A 68 5.34 -15.38 4.32
N LEU A 69 4.57 -14.81 5.23
CA LEU A 69 3.75 -13.65 4.90
C LEU A 69 4.65 -12.48 4.50
N ASN A 70 4.46 -12.00 3.28
CA ASN A 70 5.21 -10.87 2.77
C ASN A 70 4.48 -10.19 1.61
N ALA A 71 5.01 -9.04 1.17
CA ALA A 71 4.55 -8.33 -0.01
C ALA A 71 5.74 -7.71 -0.74
N GLY A 72 5.58 -7.46 -2.02
CA GLY A 72 6.56 -6.77 -2.83
C GLY A 72 5.89 -5.85 -3.84
N THR A 73 6.49 -4.70 -4.07
CA THR A 73 6.02 -3.73 -5.07
C THR A 73 7.07 -3.58 -6.16
N SER A 74 6.60 -3.62 -7.40
CA SER A 74 7.37 -3.32 -8.59
C SER A 74 6.72 -2.16 -9.36
N TYR A 75 7.29 -1.74 -10.47
CA TYR A 75 6.72 -0.68 -11.32
C TYR A 75 5.31 -0.99 -11.82
N ASP A 76 5.04 -2.27 -12.12
CA ASP A 76 3.81 -2.69 -12.78
C ASP A 76 2.84 -3.47 -11.90
N TYR A 77 3.27 -3.94 -10.74
CA TYR A 77 2.44 -4.77 -9.86
C TYR A 77 2.83 -4.64 -8.39
N THR A 78 1.86 -4.97 -7.53
CA THR A 78 2.10 -5.29 -6.13
C THR A 78 1.68 -6.75 -5.92
N LEU A 79 2.54 -7.52 -5.29
CA LEU A 79 2.33 -8.93 -4.98
C LEU A 79 2.22 -9.11 -3.47
N TYR A 80 1.15 -9.77 -3.02
CA TYR A 80 0.96 -10.22 -1.63
C TYR A 80 0.99 -11.73 -1.62
N PHE A 81 1.78 -12.33 -0.76
CA PHE A 81 1.91 -13.78 -0.74
C PHE A 81 2.18 -14.32 0.65
N ASN A 82 1.77 -15.56 0.88
CA ASN A 82 2.12 -16.38 2.03
C ASN A 82 1.94 -17.87 1.70
N THR A 83 2.54 -18.72 2.50
CA THR A 83 2.29 -20.16 2.50
C THR A 83 1.31 -20.48 3.62
N PHE A 84 0.39 -21.41 3.41
CA PHE A 84 -0.57 -21.85 4.43
C PHE A 84 -0.91 -23.33 4.25
N SER A 85 -1.51 -23.94 5.29
CA SER A 85 -1.92 -25.33 5.25
C SER A 85 -3.25 -25.50 4.50
N PRO A 86 -3.39 -26.46 3.55
CA PRO A 86 -4.57 -26.62 2.69
C PRO A 86 -5.89 -26.74 3.46
N GLN A 87 -5.87 -27.35 4.63
CA GLN A 87 -7.04 -27.52 5.50
C GLN A 87 -7.67 -26.20 5.96
N TYR A 88 -6.95 -25.08 5.88
CA TYR A 88 -7.40 -23.75 6.30
C TYR A 88 -7.69 -22.80 5.12
N ILE A 89 -7.92 -23.34 3.92
CA ILE A 89 -8.14 -22.54 2.73
C ILE A 89 -9.33 -21.59 2.87
N SER A 90 -10.41 -22.02 3.54
CA SER A 90 -11.59 -21.17 3.76
C SER A 90 -11.26 -19.95 4.63
N GLN A 91 -10.53 -20.17 5.74
CA GLN A 91 -10.10 -19.11 6.65
C GLN A 91 -9.09 -18.18 5.98
N TRP A 92 -8.16 -18.75 5.22
CA TRP A 92 -7.21 -17.98 4.43
C TRP A 92 -7.90 -17.08 3.41
N ALA A 93 -8.87 -17.62 2.68
CA ALA A 93 -9.63 -16.89 1.68
C ALA A 93 -10.43 -15.75 2.31
N GLU A 94 -11.10 -16.00 3.44
CA GLU A 94 -11.86 -14.97 4.17
C GLU A 94 -10.97 -13.84 4.67
N ILE A 95 -9.85 -14.14 5.32
CA ILE A 95 -8.91 -13.14 5.87
C ILE A 95 -8.32 -12.30 4.73
N ASN A 96 -7.86 -12.93 3.64
CA ASN A 96 -7.24 -12.20 2.54
C ASN A 96 -8.24 -11.41 1.70
N SER A 97 -9.45 -11.92 1.48
CA SER A 97 -10.50 -11.17 0.78
C SER A 97 -10.97 -9.97 1.61
N GLU A 98 -11.15 -10.11 2.93
CA GLU A 98 -11.55 -9.01 3.81
C GLU A 98 -10.55 -7.84 3.75
N ARG A 99 -9.26 -8.11 3.77
CA ARG A 99 -8.21 -7.10 3.60
C ARG A 99 -8.35 -6.30 2.30
N LEU A 100 -8.77 -6.95 1.20
CA LEU A 100 -8.89 -6.32 -0.11
C LEU A 100 -10.25 -5.64 -0.33
N VAL A 101 -11.30 -6.16 0.30
CA VAL A 101 -12.65 -5.60 0.23
C VAL A 101 -12.81 -4.37 1.11
N ASN A 102 -12.25 -4.43 2.31
CA ASN A 102 -12.45 -3.43 3.36
C ASN A 102 -11.11 -2.91 3.93
N PRO A 103 -10.25 -2.28 3.13
CA PRO A 103 -8.98 -1.75 3.62
C PRO A 103 -9.21 -0.64 4.65
N VAL A 104 -8.40 -0.64 5.70
CA VAL A 104 -8.37 0.44 6.69
C VAL A 104 -6.97 1.03 6.73
N PHE A 105 -6.84 2.28 6.33
CA PHE A 105 -5.57 3.01 6.32
C PHE A 105 -5.34 3.61 7.71
N ARG A 106 -4.74 2.85 8.61
CA ARG A 106 -4.42 3.23 9.99
C ARG A 106 -2.91 3.29 10.21
N LEU A 107 -2.50 3.89 11.33
CA LEU A 107 -1.09 4.04 11.71
C LEU A 107 -0.23 4.69 10.60
N PHE A 108 -0.85 5.52 9.79
CA PHE A 108 -0.24 6.09 8.60
C PHE A 108 1.03 6.89 8.92
N GLN A 109 1.04 7.62 10.05
CA GLN A 109 2.20 8.43 10.43
C GLN A 109 3.43 7.55 10.71
N SER A 110 3.27 6.48 11.49
CA SER A 110 4.40 5.60 11.81
C SER A 110 4.90 4.83 10.58
N GLU A 111 4.00 4.41 9.71
CA GLU A 111 4.37 3.79 8.43
C GLU A 111 5.12 4.77 7.52
N LEU A 112 4.67 6.02 7.45
CA LEU A 112 5.33 7.07 6.68
C LEU A 112 6.75 7.34 7.18
N GLU A 113 6.94 7.40 8.49
CA GLU A 113 8.25 7.56 9.12
C GLU A 113 9.17 6.37 8.78
N THR A 114 8.65 5.14 8.83
CA THR A 114 9.39 3.93 8.45
C THR A 114 9.84 3.97 6.99
N VAL A 115 8.94 4.32 6.07
CA VAL A 115 9.26 4.43 4.64
C VAL A 115 10.26 5.57 4.37
N TYR A 116 10.16 6.67 5.12
CA TYR A 116 11.10 7.77 5.01
C TYR A 116 12.51 7.37 5.46
N GLU A 117 12.63 6.64 6.57
CA GLU A 117 13.91 6.08 7.03
C GLU A 117 14.49 5.08 6.04
N GLU A 118 13.65 4.21 5.47
CA GLU A 118 14.05 3.28 4.42
C GLU A 118 14.59 4.04 3.19
N LYS A 119 13.92 5.11 2.74
CA LYS A 119 14.40 5.96 1.64
C LYS A 119 15.77 6.59 1.95
N ASN A 120 15.97 7.06 3.18
CA ASN A 120 17.26 7.61 3.61
C ASN A 120 18.36 6.55 3.52
N MET A 121 18.13 5.34 4.00
CA MET A 121 19.08 4.23 3.92
C MET A 121 19.47 3.89 2.46
N TYR A 122 18.54 3.96 1.52
CA TYR A 122 18.88 3.78 0.09
C TYR A 122 19.75 4.91 -0.45
N GLY A 123 19.61 6.13 0.06
CA GLY A 123 20.43 7.28 -0.31
C GLY A 123 21.85 7.29 0.26
N ASP A 124 22.17 6.42 1.23
CA ASP A 124 23.44 6.43 1.94
C ASP A 124 24.62 5.84 1.14
N THR A 125 24.35 5.17 0.03
CA THR A 125 25.43 4.62 -0.80
C THR A 125 25.56 5.34 -2.13
N MET A 126 26.80 5.64 -2.52
CA MET A 126 27.10 6.28 -3.81
C MET A 126 26.59 5.43 -4.99
N ALA A 127 26.65 4.11 -4.88
CA ALA A 127 26.15 3.20 -5.91
C ALA A 127 24.63 3.32 -6.11
N SER A 128 23.85 3.38 -5.03
CA SER A 128 22.39 3.56 -5.10
C SER A 128 22.02 4.90 -5.71
N VAL A 129 22.71 5.98 -5.32
CA VAL A 129 22.48 7.32 -5.89
C VAL A 129 22.81 7.34 -7.38
N ALA A 130 23.94 6.73 -7.78
CA ALA A 130 24.32 6.65 -9.19
C ALA A 130 23.30 5.86 -10.02
N ILE A 131 22.83 4.72 -9.52
CA ILE A 131 21.81 3.90 -10.19
C ILE A 131 20.49 4.69 -10.29
N GLU A 132 20.05 5.38 -9.24
CA GLU A 132 18.83 6.19 -9.26
C GLU A 132 18.93 7.30 -10.32
N LYS A 133 20.04 8.03 -10.38
CA LYS A 133 20.28 9.06 -11.39
C LYS A 133 20.38 8.52 -12.81
N LEU A 134 21.03 7.38 -12.99
CA LEU A 134 21.10 6.71 -14.28
C LEU A 134 19.71 6.27 -14.75
N THR A 135 18.92 5.66 -13.85
CA THR A 135 17.56 5.20 -14.13
C THR A 135 16.65 6.37 -14.48
N GLU A 136 16.68 7.46 -13.69
CA GLU A 136 15.98 8.70 -13.97
C GLU A 136 16.28 9.20 -15.39
N ARG A 137 17.55 9.32 -15.73
CA ARG A 137 17.99 9.86 -17.02
C ARG A 137 17.68 8.94 -18.19
N TYR A 138 17.81 7.63 -17.99
CA TYR A 138 17.56 6.62 -19.01
C TYR A 138 16.08 6.51 -19.38
N PHE A 139 15.19 6.54 -18.38
CA PHE A 139 13.77 6.28 -18.58
C PHE A 139 12.91 7.53 -18.73
N TYR A 140 13.40 8.73 -18.42
CA TYR A 140 12.57 9.94 -18.56
C TYR A 140 12.11 10.14 -20.01
N PRO A 141 10.81 10.43 -20.28
CA PRO A 141 9.72 10.72 -19.33
C PRO A 141 8.88 9.49 -18.91
N HIS A 142 9.35 8.28 -19.15
CA HIS A 142 8.63 7.06 -18.75
C HIS A 142 8.50 6.96 -17.22
N PRO A 143 7.38 6.41 -16.67
CA PRO A 143 7.20 6.25 -15.22
C PRO A 143 8.32 5.50 -14.49
N TYR A 144 9.07 4.65 -15.18
CA TYR A 144 10.24 3.95 -14.62
C TYR A 144 11.42 4.88 -14.26
N ALA A 145 11.37 6.14 -14.67
CA ALA A 145 12.34 7.14 -14.24
C ALA A 145 12.24 7.46 -12.73
N TYR A 146 11.11 7.16 -12.12
CA TYR A 146 10.87 7.50 -10.71
C TYR A 146 11.08 6.28 -9.82
N PRO A 147 11.73 6.44 -8.65
CA PRO A 147 11.96 5.32 -7.74
C PRO A 147 10.64 4.79 -7.15
N ILE A 148 10.54 3.47 -6.98
CA ILE A 148 9.35 2.80 -6.44
C ILE A 148 9.03 3.32 -5.02
N ILE A 149 10.05 3.57 -4.21
CA ILE A 149 9.90 4.11 -2.85
C ILE A 149 9.44 5.57 -2.82
N GLY A 150 9.43 6.24 -3.97
CA GLY A 150 9.09 7.65 -4.07
C GLY A 150 10.23 8.61 -3.78
N SER A 151 9.93 9.92 -3.80
CA SER A 151 10.86 10.98 -3.46
C SER A 151 10.71 11.39 -2.00
N ALA A 152 11.79 11.89 -1.39
CA ALA A 152 11.75 12.44 -0.03
C ALA A 152 10.76 13.62 0.10
N GLU A 153 10.59 14.41 -0.96
CA GLU A 153 9.65 15.51 -1.01
C GLU A 153 8.19 15.02 -0.92
N ASN A 154 7.83 14.01 -1.71
CA ASN A 154 6.48 13.43 -1.70
C ASN A 154 6.18 12.73 -0.37
N LEU A 155 7.18 12.06 0.23
CA LEU A 155 7.04 11.43 1.54
C LEU A 155 6.82 12.45 2.68
N LYS A 156 7.33 13.68 2.53
CA LYS A 156 7.10 14.77 3.51
C LYS A 156 5.74 15.44 3.38
N ASN A 157 5.07 15.28 2.25
CA ASN A 157 3.77 15.90 1.98
C ASN A 157 2.74 14.86 1.46
N PRO A 158 2.46 13.81 2.24
CA PRO A 158 1.53 12.77 1.82
C PRO A 158 0.09 13.26 1.80
N ARG A 159 -0.70 12.75 0.84
CA ARG A 159 -2.15 12.96 0.75
C ARG A 159 -2.88 11.63 0.95
N LEU A 160 -3.56 11.50 2.06
CA LEU A 160 -4.30 10.27 2.36
C LEU A 160 -5.48 10.06 1.40
N SER A 161 -6.11 11.13 0.95
CA SER A 161 -7.17 11.09 -0.07
C SER A 161 -6.66 10.52 -1.41
N GLU A 162 -5.41 10.81 -1.79
CA GLU A 162 -4.82 10.25 -3.01
C GLU A 162 -4.48 8.77 -2.87
N MET A 163 -4.01 8.35 -1.70
CA MET A 163 -3.80 6.93 -1.41
C MET A 163 -5.12 6.15 -1.48
N ARG A 164 -6.20 6.67 -0.90
CA ARG A 164 -7.54 6.07 -1.02
C ARG A 164 -7.99 6.00 -2.49
N ARG A 165 -7.84 7.08 -3.26
CA ARG A 165 -8.16 7.10 -4.70
C ARG A 165 -7.32 6.12 -5.50
N PHE A 166 -6.02 5.98 -5.17
CA PHE A 166 -5.16 4.99 -5.79
C PHE A 166 -5.68 3.56 -5.54
N PHE A 167 -5.97 3.23 -4.29
CA PHE A 167 -6.56 1.94 -3.96
C PHE A 167 -7.88 1.72 -4.72
N GLU A 168 -8.75 2.70 -4.72
CA GLU A 168 -10.02 2.64 -5.42
C GLU A 168 -9.89 2.44 -6.93
N LYS A 169 -8.88 3.01 -7.54
CA LYS A 169 -8.63 2.91 -8.97
C LYS A 169 -8.01 1.58 -9.37
N TYR A 170 -7.07 1.08 -8.59
CA TYR A 170 -6.23 -0.05 -8.98
C TYR A 170 -6.64 -1.39 -8.35
N TYR A 171 -7.24 -1.38 -7.16
CA TYR A 171 -7.69 -2.59 -6.46
C TYR A 171 -9.14 -2.93 -6.82
N VAL A 172 -9.35 -3.26 -8.08
CA VAL A 172 -10.63 -3.73 -8.64
C VAL A 172 -10.46 -5.12 -9.20
N ALA A 173 -11.51 -5.94 -9.14
CA ALA A 173 -11.44 -7.36 -9.51
C ALA A 173 -10.87 -7.62 -10.91
N SER A 174 -11.15 -6.73 -11.88
CA SER A 174 -10.64 -6.85 -13.25
C SER A 174 -9.14 -6.52 -13.42
N ASN A 175 -8.51 -5.96 -12.38
CA ASN A 175 -7.08 -5.60 -12.35
C ASN A 175 -6.29 -6.44 -11.35
N MET A 176 -6.86 -7.51 -10.83
CA MET A 176 -6.24 -8.38 -9.84
C MET A 176 -6.21 -9.83 -10.32
N GLY A 177 -5.16 -10.55 -9.96
CA GLY A 177 -5.01 -11.98 -10.17
C GLY A 177 -4.85 -12.70 -8.85
N LEU A 178 -5.55 -13.81 -8.67
CA LEU A 178 -5.38 -14.71 -7.55
C LEU A 178 -4.70 -15.99 -8.05
N ILE A 179 -3.56 -16.34 -7.45
CA ILE A 179 -2.76 -17.51 -7.82
C ILE A 179 -2.63 -18.41 -6.61
N LEU A 180 -3.16 -19.61 -6.70
CA LEU A 180 -2.94 -20.68 -5.73
C LEU A 180 -2.05 -21.75 -6.36
N SER A 181 -1.10 -22.28 -5.58
CA SER A 181 -0.26 -23.39 -5.98
C SER A 181 -0.04 -24.34 -4.79
N GLY A 182 -0.30 -25.63 -4.98
CA GLY A 182 -0.17 -26.63 -3.93
C GLY A 182 -0.96 -27.89 -4.22
N ASP A 183 -1.08 -28.73 -3.21
CA ASP A 183 -1.87 -29.96 -3.25
C ASP A 183 -3.31 -29.68 -2.76
N PHE A 184 -4.23 -29.48 -3.69
CA PHE A 184 -5.65 -29.25 -3.41
C PHE A 184 -6.51 -29.66 -4.62
N ASP A 185 -7.78 -29.97 -4.37
CA ASP A 185 -8.75 -30.20 -5.42
C ASP A 185 -9.35 -28.86 -5.88
N THR A 186 -9.22 -28.57 -7.18
CA THR A 186 -9.71 -27.32 -7.76
C THR A 186 -11.23 -27.19 -7.71
N GLU A 187 -11.97 -28.30 -7.86
CA GLU A 187 -13.44 -28.29 -7.84
C GLU A 187 -13.98 -27.98 -6.43
N GLU A 188 -13.27 -28.42 -5.39
CA GLU A 188 -13.61 -28.10 -4.00
C GLU A 188 -13.22 -26.67 -3.60
N VAL A 189 -12.08 -26.18 -4.09
CA VAL A 189 -11.52 -24.89 -3.70
C VAL A 189 -12.16 -23.72 -4.44
N LEU A 190 -12.48 -23.88 -5.72
CA LEU A 190 -13.01 -22.80 -6.54
C LEU A 190 -14.27 -22.13 -5.96
N PRO A 191 -15.28 -22.87 -5.47
CA PRO A 191 -16.47 -22.26 -4.84
C PRO A 191 -16.13 -21.42 -3.59
N ILE A 192 -15.12 -21.82 -2.81
CA ILE A 192 -14.63 -21.07 -1.64
C ILE A 192 -14.05 -19.74 -2.06
N LEU A 193 -13.19 -19.75 -3.10
CA LEU A 193 -12.57 -18.54 -3.63
C LEU A 193 -13.61 -17.62 -4.27
N GLU A 194 -14.55 -18.16 -5.03
CA GLU A 194 -15.63 -17.39 -5.63
C GLU A 194 -16.51 -16.72 -4.57
N SER A 195 -16.90 -17.44 -3.52
CA SER A 195 -17.75 -16.89 -2.45
C SER A 195 -17.07 -15.76 -1.67
N THR A 196 -15.76 -15.82 -1.52
CA THR A 196 -15.00 -14.85 -0.74
C THR A 196 -14.49 -13.66 -1.59
N PHE A 197 -13.80 -13.93 -2.69
CA PHE A 197 -13.17 -12.89 -3.51
C PHE A 197 -14.15 -12.21 -4.49
N SER A 198 -15.31 -12.77 -4.77
CA SER A 198 -16.37 -12.10 -5.56
C SER A 198 -16.89 -10.81 -4.89
N ARG A 199 -16.62 -10.63 -3.60
CA ARG A 199 -16.92 -9.40 -2.86
C ARG A 199 -16.01 -8.23 -3.23
N ILE A 200 -14.86 -8.49 -3.89
CA ILE A 200 -13.95 -7.43 -4.35
C ILE A 200 -14.70 -6.53 -5.34
N ARG A 201 -14.52 -5.23 -5.17
CA ARG A 201 -15.18 -4.22 -5.98
C ARG A 201 -14.94 -4.45 -7.47
N LYS A 202 -16.03 -4.46 -8.22
CA LYS A 202 -15.97 -4.50 -9.69
C LYS A 202 -15.55 -3.13 -10.21
N GLY A 203 -14.77 -3.11 -11.28
CA GLY A 203 -14.32 -1.89 -11.92
C GLY A 203 -13.71 -2.18 -13.27
N LYS A 204 -13.48 -1.15 -14.08
CA LYS A 204 -12.67 -1.28 -15.30
C LYS A 204 -11.20 -1.26 -14.93
N PRO A 205 -10.36 -2.08 -15.56
CA PRO A 205 -8.91 -1.97 -15.36
C PRO A 205 -8.47 -0.56 -15.74
N PRO A 206 -7.56 0.05 -14.98
CA PRO A 206 -7.07 1.38 -15.30
C PRO A 206 -6.38 1.37 -16.66
N HIS A 207 -6.61 2.44 -17.44
CA HIS A 207 -5.89 2.61 -18.68
C HIS A 207 -4.40 2.80 -18.40
N ARG A 208 -3.55 2.13 -19.17
CA ARG A 208 -2.10 2.33 -19.13
C ARG A 208 -1.69 3.17 -20.33
N ASP A 209 -1.19 4.36 -20.04
CA ASP A 209 -0.53 5.18 -21.04
C ASP A 209 0.90 4.66 -21.22
N ILE A 210 1.18 4.09 -22.40
CA ILE A 210 2.54 3.66 -22.74
C ILE A 210 3.29 4.89 -23.24
N VAL A 211 4.20 5.38 -22.40
CA VAL A 211 5.09 6.49 -22.78
C VAL A 211 6.26 5.94 -23.56
N ALA A 212 6.41 6.36 -24.82
CA ALA A 212 7.57 5.98 -25.61
C ALA A 212 8.83 6.69 -25.08
N LEU A 213 9.92 5.93 -24.99
CA LEU A 213 11.23 6.52 -24.67
C LEU A 213 11.74 7.30 -25.89
N PRO A 214 12.28 8.52 -25.68
CA PRO A 214 12.92 9.26 -26.77
C PRO A 214 14.18 8.49 -27.25
N PRO A 215 14.52 8.59 -28.54
CA PRO A 215 15.74 7.99 -29.05
C PRO A 215 16.97 8.64 -28.40
N PHE A 216 18.02 7.84 -28.17
CA PHE A 216 19.29 8.37 -27.71
C PHE A 216 20.01 9.13 -28.83
N GLU A 217 20.39 10.38 -28.57
CA GLU A 217 21.11 11.23 -29.52
C GLU A 217 22.62 11.34 -29.23
N GLY A 218 23.23 10.30 -28.65
CA GLY A 218 24.66 10.29 -28.38
C GLY A 218 25.04 9.79 -26.99
N ARG A 219 26.25 10.16 -26.54
CA ARG A 219 26.74 9.84 -25.19
C ARG A 219 26.44 10.97 -24.22
N GLU A 220 25.80 10.66 -23.12
CA GLU A 220 25.69 11.57 -22.00
C GLU A 220 26.56 11.09 -20.84
N LYS A 221 27.10 12.05 -20.07
CA LYS A 221 27.70 11.79 -18.76
C LYS A 221 26.70 12.21 -17.69
N VAL A 222 26.39 11.30 -16.82
CA VAL A 222 25.53 11.52 -15.63
C VAL A 222 26.42 11.65 -14.41
#